data_608e075afd601ab118e3814b595b4a1c
#
_entry.id   608e075afd601ab118e3814b595b4a1c
#
_cell.length_a   1.000
_cell.length_b   1.000
_cell.length_c   1.000
_cell.angle_alpha   90.00
_cell.angle_beta   90.00
_cell.angle_gamma   90.00
#
_symmetry.space_group_name_H-M   'P 1'
#
loop_
_entity.id
_entity.type
_entity.pdbx_description
1 polymer ?
#
loop_
_entity_poly.entity_id
_entity_poly.type
_entity_poly.pdbx_seq_one_letter_code
_entity_poly.pdbx_strand_id
1 'polypeptide(L)'
;MSLASLHKGARGVVVAVLDDDTRVGEVADATVAMRLLEIGFVPGEPFEIIAETRPGGDPLAVRIGCSCFALRRSEVQAVMVQL
;
A
#
# COMPACT_ATOMS: atom_id res chain seq x y z
N MET A 1 -10.51 -2.21 4.51
CA MET A 1 -10.54 -1.53 3.20
C MET A 1 -9.16 -1.54 2.57
N SER A 2 -9.09 -1.40 1.27
CA SER A 2 -7.80 -1.34 0.56
C SER A 2 -7.20 0.05 0.63
N LEU A 3 -5.88 0.11 0.84
CA LEU A 3 -5.15 1.38 0.80
C LEU A 3 -5.33 2.09 -0.55
N ALA A 4 -5.49 1.34 -1.63
CA ALA A 4 -5.65 1.90 -2.97
C ALA A 4 -6.93 2.73 -3.14
N SER A 5 -7.91 2.60 -2.24
CA SER A 5 -9.14 3.36 -2.30
C SER A 5 -9.08 4.70 -1.56
N LEU A 6 -7.95 4.99 -0.91
CA LEU A 6 -7.79 6.17 -0.08
C LEU A 6 -7.14 7.33 -0.84
N HIS A 7 -7.22 8.52 -0.27
CA HIS A 7 -6.72 9.74 -0.88
C HIS A 7 -5.85 10.51 0.11
N LYS A 8 -5.21 11.56 -0.39
CA LYS A 8 -4.37 12.45 0.42
C LYS A 8 -5.08 12.85 1.71
N GLY A 9 -4.39 12.75 2.81
CA GLY A 9 -4.89 13.08 4.14
C GLY A 9 -5.41 11.89 4.91
N ALA A 10 -5.64 10.75 4.25
CA ALA A 10 -6.07 9.54 4.94
C ALA A 10 -4.94 8.97 5.78
N ARG A 11 -5.27 8.49 6.97
CA ARG A 11 -4.30 7.84 7.86
C ARG A 11 -5.02 6.80 8.71
N GLY A 12 -4.26 5.82 9.12
CA GLY A 12 -4.78 4.72 9.92
C GLY A 12 -3.68 3.72 10.19
N VAL A 13 -4.04 2.45 10.30
CA VAL A 13 -3.09 1.37 10.56
C VAL A 13 -3.24 0.29 9.51
N VAL A 14 -2.12 -0.36 9.21
CA VAL A 14 -2.10 -1.52 8.33
C VAL A 14 -2.68 -2.71 9.07
N VAL A 15 -3.59 -3.43 8.41
CA VAL A 15 -4.17 -4.65 8.96
C VAL A 15 -3.48 -5.87 8.39
N ALA A 16 -3.28 -5.91 7.08
CA ALA A 16 -2.65 -7.05 6.42
C ALA A 16 -2.21 -6.66 5.01
N VAL A 17 -1.27 -7.41 4.46
CA VAL A 17 -0.96 -7.40 3.04
C VAL A 17 -1.38 -8.74 2.50
N LEU A 18 -2.31 -8.74 1.56
CA LEU A 18 -2.87 -9.97 1.01
C LEU A 18 -2.03 -10.47 -0.17
N ASP A 19 -1.83 -11.79 -0.21
CA ASP A 19 -1.29 -12.44 -1.39
C ASP A 19 -2.45 -12.81 -2.29
N ASP A 20 -2.34 -12.49 -3.57
CA ASP A 20 -3.36 -12.84 -4.53
C ASP A 20 -3.01 -14.20 -5.16
N ASP A 21 -3.47 -15.25 -4.52
CA ASP A 21 -3.23 -16.61 -4.98
C ASP A 21 -3.93 -16.96 -6.28
N THR A 22 -4.85 -16.11 -6.73
CA THR A 22 -5.56 -16.36 -7.98
C THR A 22 -4.69 -16.10 -9.20
N ARG A 23 -3.56 -15.47 -9.03
CA ARG A 23 -2.66 -15.13 -10.12
C ARG A 23 -1.57 -16.19 -10.27
N VAL A 24 -2.02 -17.37 -10.65
CA VAL A 24 -1.13 -18.51 -10.83
C VAL A 24 -0.11 -18.20 -11.92
N GLY A 25 1.16 -18.39 -11.61
CA GLY A 25 2.24 -18.17 -12.57
C GLY A 25 2.78 -16.74 -12.63
N GLU A 26 2.20 -15.82 -11.89
CA GLU A 26 2.69 -14.44 -11.86
C GLU A 26 3.58 -14.21 -10.65
N VAL A 27 4.86 -14.41 -10.86
CA VAL A 27 5.88 -14.26 -9.82
C VAL A 27 5.97 -12.83 -9.34
N ALA A 28 5.66 -11.86 -10.20
CA ALA A 28 5.79 -10.45 -9.88
C ALA A 28 4.89 -10.02 -8.72
N ASP A 29 3.70 -10.61 -8.60
CA ASP A 29 2.76 -10.23 -7.53
C ASP A 29 3.24 -10.67 -6.16
N ALA A 30 3.77 -11.89 -6.06
CA ALA A 30 4.36 -12.35 -4.82
C ALA A 30 5.54 -11.46 -4.42
N THR A 31 6.33 -11.02 -5.40
CA THR A 31 7.46 -10.12 -5.16
C THR A 31 6.99 -8.77 -4.65
N VAL A 32 5.89 -8.24 -5.18
CA VAL A 32 5.34 -6.96 -4.72
C VAL A 32 4.88 -7.06 -3.26
N ALA A 33 4.16 -8.12 -2.90
CA ALA A 33 3.70 -8.30 -1.53
C ALA A 33 4.88 -8.39 -0.55
N MET A 34 5.92 -9.15 -0.92
CA MET A 34 7.12 -9.25 -0.10
C MET A 34 7.82 -7.91 0.06
N ARG A 35 7.92 -7.16 -1.03
CA ARG A 35 8.53 -5.83 -1.01
C ARG A 35 7.79 -4.88 -0.08
N LEU A 36 6.46 -4.90 -0.13
CA LEU A 36 5.64 -4.05 0.73
C LEU A 36 5.87 -4.37 2.21
N LEU A 37 5.95 -5.66 2.54
CA LEU A 37 6.25 -6.06 3.92
C LEU A 37 7.64 -5.59 4.34
N GLU A 38 8.61 -5.69 3.46
CA GLU A 38 9.98 -5.28 3.76
C GLU A 38 10.12 -3.77 4.00
N ILE A 39 9.33 -2.96 3.30
CA ILE A 39 9.40 -1.50 3.45
C ILE A 39 8.57 -0.99 4.63
N GLY A 40 7.81 -1.86 5.29
CA GLY A 40 7.15 -1.49 6.54
C GLY A 40 5.64 -1.66 6.59
N PHE A 41 5.01 -2.18 5.54
CA PHE A 41 3.55 -2.41 5.57
C PHE A 41 3.24 -3.69 6.33
N VAL A 42 3.51 -3.67 7.62
CA VAL A 42 3.25 -4.79 8.50
C VAL A 42 2.02 -4.51 9.37
N PRO A 43 1.26 -5.54 9.77
CA PRO A 43 0.07 -5.32 10.60
C PRO A 43 0.40 -4.52 11.86
N GLY A 44 -0.45 -3.52 12.12
CA GLY A 44 -0.28 -2.64 13.27
C GLY A 44 0.54 -1.39 13.01
N GLU A 45 1.18 -1.28 11.86
CA GLU A 45 2.00 -0.11 11.54
C GLU A 45 1.12 1.05 11.09
N PRO A 46 1.29 2.25 11.66
CA PRO A 46 0.53 3.42 11.22
C PRO A 46 1.02 3.93 9.86
N PHE A 47 0.09 4.46 9.07
CA PHE A 47 0.39 5.03 7.77
C PHE A 47 -0.34 6.36 7.59
N GLU A 48 0.14 7.15 6.62
CA GLU A 48 -0.54 8.36 6.19
C GLU A 48 -0.29 8.58 4.70
N ILE A 49 -1.34 8.91 3.95
CA ILE A 49 -1.18 9.31 2.55
C ILE A 49 -0.92 10.80 2.52
N ILE A 50 0.30 11.17 2.18
CA ILE A 50 0.77 12.55 2.26
C ILE A 50 0.65 13.31 0.95
N ALA A 51 0.53 12.61 -0.16
CA ALA A 51 0.36 13.25 -1.47
C ALA A 51 -0.22 12.28 -2.49
N GLU A 52 -0.79 12.84 -3.54
CA GLU A 52 -1.23 12.11 -4.72
C GLU A 52 -0.71 12.82 -5.94
N THR A 53 -0.25 12.07 -6.94
CA THR A 53 0.17 12.66 -8.21
C THR A 53 -1.07 13.05 -9.02
N ARG A 54 -1.05 14.23 -9.59
CA ARG A 54 -2.15 14.71 -10.44
C ARG A 54 -1.74 14.70 -11.91
N PRO A 55 -2.68 14.45 -12.82
CA PRO A 55 -4.06 14.01 -12.58
C PRO A 55 -4.13 12.52 -12.24
N GLY A 56 -5.26 12.07 -11.75
CA GLY A 56 -5.53 10.64 -11.55
C GLY A 56 -5.16 10.07 -10.20
N GLY A 57 -4.33 10.75 -9.42
CA GLY A 57 -4.00 10.30 -8.07
C GLY A 57 -3.08 9.08 -8.01
N ASP A 58 -2.25 8.86 -9.02
CA ASP A 58 -1.35 7.74 -9.09
C ASP A 58 0.02 8.19 -9.62
N PRO A 59 1.14 7.89 -8.94
CA PRO A 59 1.23 7.14 -7.69
C PRO A 59 0.84 7.95 -6.45
N LEU A 60 0.71 7.25 -5.34
CA LEU A 60 0.51 7.85 -4.01
C LEU A 60 1.84 7.98 -3.30
N ALA A 61 2.01 9.06 -2.54
CA ALA A 61 3.09 9.15 -1.58
C ALA A 61 2.54 8.73 -0.21
N VAL A 62 3.07 7.65 0.34
CA VAL A 62 2.62 7.08 1.60
C VAL A 62 3.75 7.14 2.60
N ARG A 63 3.47 7.71 3.76
CA ARG A 63 4.40 7.65 4.89
C ARG A 63 4.05 6.43 5.73
N ILE A 64 5.04 5.58 5.97
CA ILE A 64 4.92 4.41 6.82
C ILE A 64 6.11 4.39 7.75
N GLY A 65 5.86 4.34 9.07
CA GLY A 65 6.93 4.51 10.03
C GLY A 65 7.61 5.86 9.86
N CYS A 66 8.93 5.86 9.69
CA CYS A 66 9.73 7.07 9.51
C CYS A 66 10.10 7.32 8.04
N SER A 67 9.53 6.58 7.10
CA SER A 67 9.90 6.64 5.70
C SER A 67 8.70 6.99 4.83
N CYS A 68 8.98 7.58 3.68
CA CYS A 68 7.95 7.89 2.67
C CYS A 68 8.28 7.18 1.39
N PHE A 69 7.26 6.63 0.73
CA PHE A 69 7.42 5.90 -0.51
C PHE A 69 6.38 6.35 -1.52
N ALA A 70 6.79 6.41 -2.78
CA ALA A 70 5.86 6.62 -3.88
C ALA A 70 5.44 5.25 -4.41
N LEU A 71 4.16 4.93 -4.29
CA LEU A 71 3.64 3.61 -4.65
C LEU A 71 2.45 3.76 -5.58
N ARG A 72 2.37 2.88 -6.56
CA ARG A 72 1.23 2.86 -7.47
C ARG A 72 0.02 2.25 -6.78
N ARG A 73 -1.17 2.73 -7.14
CA ARG A 73 -2.40 2.17 -6.58
C ARG A 73 -2.51 0.68 -6.84
N SER A 74 -2.05 0.21 -7.99
CA SER A 74 -2.03 -1.22 -8.30
C SER A 74 -1.16 -2.02 -7.33
N GLU A 75 -0.10 -1.42 -6.82
CA GLU A 75 0.79 -2.09 -5.87
C GLU A 75 0.16 -2.19 -4.48
N VAL A 76 -0.60 -1.17 -4.09
CA VAL A 76 -1.18 -1.12 -2.73
C VAL A 76 -2.61 -1.65 -2.65
N GLN A 77 -3.13 -2.20 -3.74
CA GLN A 77 -4.46 -2.82 -3.73
C GLN A 77 -4.59 -3.93 -2.69
N ALA A 78 -3.52 -4.68 -2.47
CA ALA A 78 -3.51 -5.79 -1.54
C ALA A 78 -3.24 -5.38 -0.10
N VAL A 79 -2.97 -4.09 0.14
CA VAL A 79 -2.73 -3.60 1.50
C VAL A 79 -4.07 -3.27 2.14
N MET A 80 -4.44 -4.03 3.14
CA MET A 80 -5.68 -3.81 3.90
C MET A 80 -5.38 -2.94 5.09
N VAL A 81 -6.22 -1.94 5.32
CA VAL A 81 -6.00 -0.94 6.36
C VAL A 81 -7.28 -0.65 7.11
N GLN A 82 -7.11 -0.05 8.28
CA GLN A 82 -8.21 0.43 9.13
C GLN A 82 -7.93 1.90 9.48
N LEU A 83 -8.92 2.73 9.28
CA LEU A 83 -8.81 4.16 9.62
C LEU A 83 -9.13 4.43 11.09
#